data_3ae7c88dfb34bc20926ed804de5d1e94
#
_entry.id   3ae7c88dfb34bc20926ed804de5d1e94
#
_cell.length_a   1.000
_cell.length_b   1.000
_cell.length_c   1.000
_cell.angle_alpha   90.00
_cell.angle_beta   90.00
_cell.angle_gamma   90.00
#
_symmetry.space_group_name_H-M   'P 1'
#
loop_
_entity.id
_entity.type
_entity.pdbx_description
1 polymer ?
#
loop_
_entity_poly.entity_id
_entity_poly.type
_entity_poly.pdbx_seq_one_letter_code
_entity_poly.pdbx_strand_id
1 'polypeptide(L)'
;MPRKFNFGAGPATMPESVLLEVQEELLDWKGLGLSVMEISHRSPEFIEIAKQAESDFRDLLSISEDFAVLFTHGGATMQNAMVPLNLAKSDGLASYVNSGHWAKRSIKEAERYTNVRIAASSEDDNFTYFPEQSSWSLDEESSYVHYTPNETIGGLCLRTLDSSPLPIVADYSSGILSEPIDIEKFSLIYGGAQKNIGPSGLGFVIVKKELLGSPQPITPNLLNYTLIHEGESMSNTPPTFAWYVAGKVFKWLKSIGGVKAIAEINYRKAKKLYDFIDNSDFYSNQINPKNRSIMNVPFLLLNENLNNVFLEESSEAGLLALKGHRSVGGMRASIYNGLPEEGVDALLNFMEAFENKYSNV
;
A
#
# COMPACT_ATOMS: atom_id res chain seq x y z
N MET A 1 -23.89 3.27 -17.79
CA MET A 1 -22.63 3.18 -18.56
C MET A 1 -21.71 2.19 -17.83
N PRO A 2 -20.99 1.33 -18.51
CA PRO A 2 -20.02 0.46 -17.84
C PRO A 2 -18.97 1.29 -17.10
N ARG A 3 -18.46 0.77 -15.99
CA ARG A 3 -17.39 1.45 -15.23
C ARG A 3 -16.12 1.52 -16.08
N LYS A 4 -15.42 2.65 -16.02
CA LYS A 4 -14.10 2.82 -16.62
C LYS A 4 -13.03 2.12 -15.76
N PHE A 5 -11.93 1.70 -16.37
CA PHE A 5 -10.80 1.12 -15.66
C PHE A 5 -9.89 2.22 -15.10
N ASN A 6 -9.72 2.26 -13.79
CA ASN A 6 -8.90 3.25 -13.10
C ASN A 6 -7.56 2.61 -12.65
N PHE A 7 -6.46 3.02 -13.28
CA PHE A 7 -5.09 2.59 -12.97
C PHE A 7 -4.39 3.51 -11.96
N GLY A 8 -5.15 4.31 -11.22
CA GLY A 8 -4.61 5.26 -10.25
C GLY A 8 -3.85 4.58 -9.10
N ALA A 9 -2.75 5.20 -8.69
CA ALA A 9 -1.89 4.68 -7.62
C ALA A 9 -2.44 4.83 -6.20
N GLY A 10 -3.54 5.52 -6.06
CA GLY A 10 -4.26 5.77 -4.80
C GLY A 10 -4.83 7.18 -4.74
N PRO A 11 -6.14 7.33 -4.41
CA PRO A 11 -7.11 6.24 -4.16
C PRO A 11 -7.27 5.30 -5.37
N ALA A 12 -7.23 4.00 -5.08
CA ALA A 12 -7.23 2.96 -6.12
C ALA A 12 -8.66 2.50 -6.49
N THR A 13 -8.75 1.69 -7.54
CA THR A 13 -9.99 1.00 -7.89
C THR A 13 -10.43 0.09 -6.75
N MET A 14 -11.69 0.18 -6.37
CA MET A 14 -12.33 -0.71 -5.41
C MET A 14 -13.14 -1.80 -6.12
N PRO A 15 -13.28 -3.00 -5.51
CA PRO A 15 -14.15 -4.03 -6.04
C PRO A 15 -15.58 -3.52 -6.23
N GLU A 16 -16.16 -3.76 -7.40
CA GLU A 16 -17.50 -3.25 -7.72
C GLU A 16 -18.57 -3.81 -6.80
N SER A 17 -18.49 -5.09 -6.46
CA SER A 17 -19.41 -5.73 -5.52
C SER A 17 -19.42 -5.06 -4.15
N VAL A 18 -18.26 -4.61 -3.66
CA VAL A 18 -18.17 -3.85 -2.40
C VAL A 18 -18.86 -2.50 -2.53
N LEU A 19 -18.67 -1.79 -3.64
CA LEU A 19 -19.33 -0.48 -3.86
C LEU A 19 -20.84 -0.62 -3.96
N LEU A 20 -21.34 -1.69 -4.59
CA LEU A 20 -22.78 -1.98 -4.67
C LEU A 20 -23.37 -2.29 -3.29
N GLU A 21 -22.68 -3.12 -2.48
CA GLU A 21 -23.10 -3.41 -1.09
C GLU A 21 -23.13 -2.13 -0.24
N VAL A 22 -22.11 -1.28 -0.36
CA VAL A 22 -22.06 0.03 0.34
C VAL A 22 -23.19 0.96 -0.15
N GLN A 23 -23.49 0.98 -1.43
CA GLN A 23 -24.60 1.78 -2.00
C GLN A 23 -25.94 1.33 -1.45
N GLU A 24 -26.18 0.02 -1.35
CA GLU A 24 -27.41 -0.56 -0.81
C GLU A 24 -27.60 -0.21 0.68
N GLU A 25 -26.52 -0.26 1.47
CA GLU A 25 -26.56 0.02 2.91
C GLU A 25 -26.39 1.51 3.25
N LEU A 26 -26.23 2.41 2.25
CA LEU A 26 -25.80 3.80 2.49
C LEU A 26 -26.80 4.61 3.33
N LEU A 27 -28.11 4.43 3.10
CA LEU A 27 -29.16 5.15 3.84
C LEU A 27 -29.72 4.38 5.02
N ASP A 28 -29.60 3.06 5.01
CA ASP A 28 -30.18 2.19 6.03
C ASP A 28 -29.29 0.95 6.24
N TRP A 29 -28.37 1.04 7.18
CA TRP A 29 -27.53 -0.08 7.53
C TRP A 29 -28.32 -1.14 8.32
N LYS A 30 -28.54 -2.30 7.72
CA LYS A 30 -29.23 -3.47 8.31
C LYS A 30 -30.59 -3.17 8.94
N GLY A 31 -31.36 -2.23 8.40
CA GLY A 31 -32.72 -1.90 8.88
C GLY A 31 -32.76 -1.00 10.11
N LEU A 32 -31.65 -0.32 10.45
CA LEU A 32 -31.62 0.66 11.54
C LEU A 32 -32.26 2.01 11.21
N GLY A 33 -32.52 2.28 9.93
CA GLY A 33 -32.97 3.60 9.47
C GLY A 33 -31.91 4.69 9.56
N LEU A 34 -30.63 4.31 9.66
CA LEU A 34 -29.46 5.19 9.76
C LEU A 34 -28.35 4.72 8.84
N SER A 35 -27.64 5.68 8.26
CA SER A 35 -26.36 5.42 7.57
C SER A 35 -25.26 5.03 8.57
N VAL A 36 -24.32 4.18 8.13
CA VAL A 36 -23.09 3.92 8.93
C VAL A 36 -22.34 5.20 9.28
N MET A 37 -22.42 6.25 8.45
CA MET A 37 -21.81 7.55 8.72
C MET A 37 -22.41 8.27 9.94
N GLU A 38 -23.63 7.91 10.33
CA GLU A 38 -24.37 8.53 11.42
C GLU A 38 -24.32 7.70 12.72
N ILE A 39 -23.87 6.43 12.63
CA ILE A 39 -23.78 5.52 13.77
C ILE A 39 -22.63 5.94 14.67
N SER A 40 -22.90 6.09 15.96
CA SER A 40 -21.88 6.40 16.96
C SER A 40 -20.83 5.28 17.01
N HIS A 41 -19.54 5.62 16.99
CA HIS A 41 -18.46 4.66 17.17
C HIS A 41 -18.45 3.97 18.55
N ARG A 42 -19.25 4.47 19.50
CA ARG A 42 -19.44 3.89 20.85
C ARG A 42 -20.67 2.99 20.95
N SER A 43 -21.46 2.89 19.89
CA SER A 43 -22.64 2.02 19.88
C SER A 43 -22.23 0.56 19.62
N PRO A 44 -23.04 -0.41 20.10
CA PRO A 44 -22.76 -1.84 19.86
C PRO A 44 -22.64 -2.18 18.39
N GLU A 45 -23.38 -1.53 17.52
CA GLU A 45 -23.41 -1.75 16.07
C GLU A 45 -22.08 -1.42 15.43
N PHE A 46 -21.50 -0.24 15.77
CA PHE A 46 -20.20 0.13 15.21
C PHE A 46 -19.05 -0.68 15.83
N ILE A 47 -19.13 -0.99 17.12
CA ILE A 47 -18.18 -1.88 17.79
C ILE A 47 -18.15 -3.26 17.10
N GLU A 48 -19.32 -3.79 16.70
CA GLU A 48 -19.40 -5.05 15.93
C GLU A 48 -18.71 -4.91 14.56
N ILE A 49 -18.97 -3.80 13.83
CA ILE A 49 -18.30 -3.51 12.55
C ILE A 49 -16.77 -3.50 12.72
N ALA A 50 -16.28 -2.79 13.72
CA ALA A 50 -14.85 -2.64 13.98
C ALA A 50 -14.18 -3.98 14.34
N LYS A 51 -14.79 -4.75 15.25
CA LYS A 51 -14.30 -6.07 15.66
C LYS A 51 -14.30 -7.08 14.52
N GLN A 52 -15.36 -7.10 13.71
CA GLN A 52 -15.41 -7.99 12.55
C GLN A 52 -14.35 -7.61 11.51
N ALA A 53 -14.14 -6.32 11.24
CA ALA A 53 -13.11 -5.87 10.33
C ALA A 53 -11.70 -6.25 10.82
N GLU A 54 -11.40 -6.09 12.11
CA GLU A 54 -10.13 -6.52 12.68
C GLU A 54 -9.96 -8.04 12.59
N SER A 55 -10.99 -8.80 12.96
CA SER A 55 -10.96 -10.28 12.87
C SER A 55 -10.68 -10.74 11.44
N ASP A 56 -11.39 -10.19 10.45
CA ASP A 56 -11.19 -10.53 9.04
C ASP A 56 -9.78 -10.16 8.54
N PHE A 57 -9.23 -9.03 9.00
CA PHE A 57 -7.87 -8.62 8.66
C PHE A 57 -6.83 -9.54 9.27
N ARG A 58 -7.03 -9.96 10.55
CA ARG A 58 -6.18 -10.96 11.22
C ARG A 58 -6.21 -12.29 10.48
N ASP A 59 -7.38 -12.78 10.13
CA ASP A 59 -7.55 -14.04 9.40
C ASP A 59 -6.83 -14.02 8.04
N LEU A 60 -7.01 -12.93 7.26
CA LEU A 60 -6.41 -12.78 5.94
C LEU A 60 -4.88 -12.82 5.95
N LEU A 61 -4.27 -12.30 7.00
CA LEU A 61 -2.81 -12.20 7.14
C LEU A 61 -2.23 -13.18 8.17
N SER A 62 -3.06 -14.01 8.81
CA SER A 62 -2.65 -14.92 9.88
C SER A 62 -1.91 -14.21 11.02
N ILE A 63 -2.43 -13.06 11.46
CA ILE A 63 -1.82 -12.24 12.53
C ILE A 63 -2.09 -12.89 13.88
N SER A 64 -1.03 -13.27 14.59
CA SER A 64 -1.12 -13.87 15.92
C SER A 64 -1.55 -12.88 17.01
N GLU A 65 -1.93 -13.39 18.19
CA GLU A 65 -2.31 -12.56 19.35
C GLU A 65 -1.13 -11.78 19.95
N ASP A 66 0.10 -12.08 19.54
CA ASP A 66 1.30 -11.33 19.95
C ASP A 66 1.37 -9.94 19.34
N PHE A 67 0.56 -9.69 18.30
CA PHE A 67 0.47 -8.39 17.63
C PHE A 67 -0.80 -7.64 18.03
N ALA A 68 -0.65 -6.33 18.20
CA ALA A 68 -1.75 -5.38 18.18
C ALA A 68 -2.05 -4.97 16.74
N VAL A 69 -3.33 -4.92 16.36
CA VAL A 69 -3.80 -4.33 15.10
C VAL A 69 -4.46 -3.00 15.45
N LEU A 70 -3.97 -1.92 14.84
CA LEU A 70 -4.46 -0.57 15.10
C LEU A 70 -4.99 0.03 13.80
N PHE A 71 -6.17 0.64 13.88
CA PHE A 71 -6.71 1.46 12.81
C PHE A 71 -6.56 2.94 13.19
N THR A 72 -5.90 3.71 12.33
CA THR A 72 -5.47 5.07 12.65
C THR A 72 -5.99 6.08 11.63
N HIS A 73 -5.96 7.36 12.00
CA HIS A 73 -6.16 8.46 11.07
C HIS A 73 -4.92 8.70 10.20
N GLY A 74 -5.06 9.52 9.15
CA GLY A 74 -3.96 10.11 8.39
C GLY A 74 -3.21 9.18 7.44
N GLY A 75 -3.62 7.91 7.32
CA GLY A 75 -2.98 6.92 6.44
C GLY A 75 -1.48 6.75 6.74
N ALA A 76 -0.72 6.26 5.76
CA ALA A 76 0.71 5.98 5.92
C ALA A 76 1.57 7.23 6.18
N THR A 77 1.17 8.40 5.71
CA THR A 77 1.96 9.62 5.90
C THR A 77 2.11 9.98 7.39
N MET A 78 1.06 9.74 8.19
CA MET A 78 1.14 9.97 9.63
C MET A 78 2.07 8.95 10.30
N GLN A 79 2.13 7.73 9.79
CA GLN A 79 2.99 6.68 10.34
C GLN A 79 4.49 7.00 10.22
N ASN A 80 4.89 7.78 9.22
CA ASN A 80 6.28 8.22 9.08
C ASN A 80 6.76 9.02 10.33
N ALA A 81 5.85 9.73 11.00
CA ALA A 81 6.12 10.39 12.28
C ALA A 81 5.86 9.45 13.47
N MET A 82 4.78 8.67 13.43
CA MET A 82 4.38 7.80 14.55
C MET A 82 5.42 6.72 14.85
N VAL A 83 6.02 6.11 13.82
CA VAL A 83 7.04 5.06 13.99
C VAL A 83 8.20 5.55 14.85
N PRO A 84 8.95 6.60 14.49
CA PRO A 84 10.07 7.06 15.33
C PRO A 84 9.61 7.59 16.69
N LEU A 85 8.44 8.21 16.80
CA LEU A 85 7.88 8.70 18.07
C LEU A 85 7.57 7.55 19.05
N ASN A 86 7.20 6.37 18.58
CA ASN A 86 6.84 5.23 19.41
C ASN A 86 7.95 4.21 19.61
N LEU A 87 8.91 4.09 18.67
CA LEU A 87 9.90 3.01 18.67
C LEU A 87 11.34 3.49 18.88
N ALA A 88 11.64 4.77 18.74
CA ALA A 88 12.98 5.30 18.91
C ALA A 88 13.05 6.34 20.03
N LYS A 89 14.23 6.52 20.64
CA LYS A 89 14.52 7.66 21.52
C LYS A 89 14.84 8.90 20.66
N SER A 90 14.62 10.09 21.22
CA SER A 90 14.92 11.35 20.51
C SER A 90 16.41 11.54 20.17
N ASP A 91 17.29 11.01 21.00
CA ASP A 91 18.74 10.97 20.81
C ASP A 91 19.26 9.61 20.32
N GLY A 92 18.33 8.67 20.02
CA GLY A 92 18.63 7.34 19.53
C GLY A 92 18.96 7.30 18.04
N LEU A 93 19.02 6.09 17.50
CA LEU A 93 19.33 5.83 16.10
C LEU A 93 18.26 4.91 15.49
N ALA A 94 17.94 5.12 14.21
CA ALA A 94 17.14 4.20 13.40
C ALA A 94 17.80 4.02 12.02
N SER A 95 17.83 2.78 11.54
CA SER A 95 18.37 2.44 10.23
C SER A 95 17.27 2.43 9.17
N TYR A 96 17.57 2.95 7.99
CA TYR A 96 16.63 3.03 6.88
C TYR A 96 17.24 2.54 5.58
N VAL A 97 16.43 1.81 4.78
CA VAL A 97 16.78 1.43 3.41
C VAL A 97 16.15 2.43 2.45
N ASN A 98 16.99 3.16 1.71
CA ASN A 98 16.55 4.13 0.71
C ASN A 98 16.32 3.45 -0.63
N SER A 99 15.10 2.98 -0.86
CA SER A 99 14.68 2.26 -2.08
C SER A 99 13.85 3.10 -3.05
N GLY A 100 13.59 4.37 -2.74
CA GLY A 100 12.78 5.21 -3.62
C GLY A 100 12.13 6.40 -2.95
N HIS A 101 11.08 6.90 -3.58
CA HIS A 101 10.41 8.13 -3.16
C HIS A 101 9.77 8.03 -1.77
N TRP A 102 9.11 6.91 -1.49
CA TRP A 102 8.42 6.74 -0.21
C TRP A 102 9.41 6.47 0.92
N ALA A 103 10.46 5.69 0.66
CA ALA A 103 11.56 5.51 1.60
C ALA A 103 12.22 6.86 1.95
N LYS A 104 12.54 7.70 0.96
CA LYS A 104 13.08 9.07 1.18
C LYS A 104 12.15 9.92 2.05
N ARG A 105 10.83 9.83 1.81
CA ARG A 105 9.87 10.59 2.60
C ARG A 105 9.81 10.13 4.05
N SER A 106 9.87 8.81 4.28
CA SER A 106 9.94 8.24 5.63
C SER A 106 11.21 8.65 6.35
N ILE A 107 12.36 8.60 5.67
CA ILE A 107 13.67 9.08 6.18
C ILE A 107 13.57 10.54 6.62
N LYS A 108 13.15 11.41 5.70
CA LYS A 108 13.06 12.86 5.96
C LYS A 108 12.14 13.22 7.12
N GLU A 109 11.07 12.45 7.32
CA GLU A 109 10.17 12.68 8.45
C GLU A 109 10.79 12.15 9.76
N ALA A 110 11.43 10.98 9.73
CA ALA A 110 12.07 10.37 10.90
C ALA A 110 13.22 11.22 11.48
N GLU A 111 14.00 11.90 10.62
CA GLU A 111 15.08 12.81 11.01
C GLU A 111 14.64 13.94 11.95
N ARG A 112 13.33 14.20 12.05
CA ARG A 112 12.77 15.19 12.97
C ARG A 112 12.66 14.69 14.42
N TYR A 113 12.70 13.37 14.60
CA TYR A 113 12.38 12.71 15.88
C TYR A 113 13.48 11.83 16.41
N THR A 114 14.44 11.42 15.57
CA THR A 114 15.58 10.56 15.95
C THR A 114 16.72 10.74 14.95
N ASN A 115 17.93 10.26 15.26
CA ASN A 115 19.00 10.19 14.28
C ASN A 115 18.69 9.07 13.26
N VAL A 116 19.01 9.31 11.99
CA VAL A 116 18.77 8.35 10.91
C VAL A 116 20.09 7.94 10.26
N ARG A 117 20.27 6.64 10.07
CA ARG A 117 21.35 6.05 9.27
C ARG A 117 20.78 5.39 8.03
N ILE A 118 21.37 5.65 6.87
CA ILE A 118 21.05 4.94 5.64
C ILE A 118 21.82 3.63 5.63
N ALA A 119 21.09 2.52 5.81
CA ALA A 119 21.66 1.17 5.82
C ALA A 119 22.01 0.68 4.41
N ALA A 120 21.24 1.06 3.41
CA ALA A 120 21.48 0.77 2.00
C ALA A 120 20.72 1.78 1.13
N SER A 121 21.16 1.98 -0.11
CA SER A 121 20.49 2.84 -1.09
C SER A 121 20.77 2.33 -2.50
N SER A 122 19.79 2.49 -3.40
CA SER A 122 19.94 2.32 -4.85
C SER A 122 19.73 3.63 -5.60
N GLU A 123 19.92 4.77 -4.93
CA GLU A 123 19.75 6.10 -5.50
C GLU A 123 20.75 6.42 -6.61
N ASP A 124 21.95 5.88 -6.52
CA ASP A 124 23.04 6.00 -7.49
C ASP A 124 22.66 5.41 -8.87
N ASP A 125 21.74 4.43 -8.90
CA ASP A 125 21.18 3.83 -10.11
C ASP A 125 19.69 4.18 -10.29
N ASN A 126 19.28 5.35 -9.87
CA ASN A 126 17.92 5.86 -10.01
C ASN A 126 16.81 4.90 -9.53
N PHE A 127 17.11 4.06 -8.52
CA PHE A 127 16.19 3.09 -7.94
C PHE A 127 15.69 2.04 -8.96
N THR A 128 16.56 1.55 -9.85
CA THR A 128 16.23 0.49 -10.80
C THR A 128 16.33 -0.91 -10.20
N TYR A 129 16.98 -1.05 -9.04
CA TYR A 129 17.08 -2.29 -8.28
C TYR A 129 16.85 -2.07 -6.79
N PHE A 130 16.49 -3.13 -6.06
CA PHE A 130 16.41 -3.11 -4.61
C PHE A 130 17.75 -3.63 -4.04
N PRO A 131 18.42 -2.91 -3.11
CA PRO A 131 19.65 -3.38 -2.49
C PRO A 131 19.40 -4.74 -1.78
N GLU A 132 20.22 -5.74 -2.07
CA GLU A 132 20.12 -7.04 -1.42
C GLU A 132 20.33 -6.90 0.09
N GLN A 133 19.54 -7.62 0.91
CA GLN A 133 19.58 -7.48 2.37
C GLN A 133 20.96 -7.78 2.95
N SER A 134 21.71 -8.69 2.34
CA SER A 134 23.10 -9.00 2.73
C SER A 134 24.08 -7.81 2.63
N SER A 135 23.72 -6.79 1.83
CA SER A 135 24.51 -5.57 1.66
C SER A 135 24.12 -4.45 2.63
N TRP A 136 23.08 -4.64 3.48
CA TRP A 136 22.63 -3.60 4.40
C TRP A 136 23.63 -3.41 5.53
N SER A 137 24.18 -2.21 5.66
CA SER A 137 25.05 -1.82 6.76
C SER A 137 24.23 -1.41 7.98
N LEU A 138 23.74 -2.41 8.72
CA LEU A 138 22.95 -2.21 9.93
C LEU A 138 23.88 -1.78 11.08
N ASP A 139 23.37 -0.90 11.93
CA ASP A 139 24.01 -0.48 13.17
C ASP A 139 23.25 -1.11 14.34
N GLU A 140 23.94 -1.88 15.16
CA GLU A 140 23.35 -2.63 16.29
C GLU A 140 22.69 -1.71 17.35
N GLU A 141 23.07 -0.45 17.41
CA GLU A 141 22.46 0.55 18.29
C GLU A 141 21.14 1.10 17.75
N SER A 142 20.79 0.78 16.49
CA SER A 142 19.53 1.23 15.90
C SER A 142 18.33 0.57 16.59
N SER A 143 17.32 1.39 16.91
CA SER A 143 16.07 0.90 17.49
C SER A 143 15.31 -0.04 16.54
N TYR A 144 15.47 0.16 15.23
CA TYR A 144 14.85 -0.66 14.17
C TYR A 144 15.54 -0.43 12.83
N VAL A 145 15.26 -1.31 11.87
CA VAL A 145 15.51 -1.08 10.44
C VAL A 145 14.18 -0.90 9.72
N HIS A 146 14.06 0.21 8.97
CA HIS A 146 12.88 0.53 8.17
C HIS A 146 13.13 0.31 6.68
N TYR A 147 12.17 -0.29 5.98
CA TYR A 147 12.19 -0.36 4.52
C TYR A 147 10.77 -0.23 3.92
N THR A 148 10.70 0.06 2.63
CA THR A 148 9.44 0.14 1.87
C THR A 148 9.39 -1.03 0.89
N PRO A 149 8.68 -2.13 1.22
CA PRO A 149 8.65 -3.35 0.40
C PRO A 149 8.22 -3.13 -1.04
N ASN A 150 7.33 -2.17 -1.30
CA ASN A 150 6.85 -1.84 -2.62
C ASN A 150 6.79 -0.32 -2.83
N GLU A 151 7.71 0.19 -3.62
CA GLU A 151 7.78 1.60 -4.02
C GLU A 151 6.76 1.88 -5.14
N THR A 152 5.63 2.46 -4.76
CA THR A 152 4.49 2.72 -5.66
C THR A 152 4.83 3.55 -6.89
N ILE A 153 5.79 4.47 -6.78
CA ILE A 153 6.15 5.42 -7.83
C ILE A 153 7.08 4.75 -8.85
N GLY A 154 8.15 4.14 -8.36
CA GLY A 154 9.15 3.50 -9.21
C GLY A 154 8.78 2.08 -9.64
N GLY A 155 7.83 1.43 -8.98
CA GLY A 155 7.50 0.02 -9.26
C GLY A 155 8.55 -0.98 -8.76
N LEU A 156 9.39 -0.56 -7.81
CA LEU A 156 10.44 -1.38 -7.21
C LEU A 156 9.87 -2.17 -6.02
N CYS A 157 10.22 -3.45 -5.92
CA CYS A 157 9.72 -4.33 -4.86
C CYS A 157 10.79 -5.27 -4.32
N LEU A 158 10.80 -5.46 -2.98
CA LEU A 158 11.49 -6.53 -2.28
C LEU A 158 10.47 -7.35 -1.48
N ARG A 159 10.19 -8.59 -1.93
CA ARG A 159 9.11 -9.43 -1.36
C ARG A 159 9.56 -10.24 -0.16
N THR A 160 10.78 -10.70 -0.17
CA THR A 160 11.29 -11.61 0.86
C THR A 160 12.41 -10.94 1.64
N LEU A 161 12.35 -11.10 2.96
CA LEU A 161 13.44 -10.73 3.86
C LEU A 161 13.94 -11.97 4.60
N ASP A 162 15.24 -11.99 4.82
CA ASP A 162 15.86 -12.88 5.80
C ASP A 162 15.66 -12.32 7.22
N SER A 163 16.10 -13.08 8.22
CA SER A 163 16.13 -12.59 9.61
C SER A 163 17.03 -11.35 9.73
N SER A 164 16.66 -10.44 10.61
CA SER A 164 17.44 -9.25 10.94
C SER A 164 17.79 -9.24 12.44
N PRO A 165 18.97 -8.77 12.82
CA PRO A 165 19.31 -8.55 14.23
C PRO A 165 18.51 -7.40 14.85
N LEU A 166 17.95 -6.51 14.03
CA LEU A 166 17.11 -5.37 14.44
C LEU A 166 15.64 -5.64 14.21
N PRO A 167 14.75 -5.03 15.01
CA PRO A 167 13.33 -4.98 14.73
C PRO A 167 13.07 -4.47 13.32
N ILE A 168 12.29 -5.21 12.50
CA ILE A 168 11.96 -4.81 11.13
C ILE A 168 10.67 -4.01 11.13
N VAL A 169 10.72 -2.80 10.58
CA VAL A 169 9.58 -1.91 10.34
C VAL A 169 9.35 -1.76 8.84
N ALA A 170 8.10 -1.89 8.38
CA ALA A 170 7.83 -1.87 6.95
C ALA A 170 6.60 -1.04 6.57
N ASP A 171 6.75 -0.19 5.52
CA ASP A 171 5.64 0.49 4.85
C ASP A 171 5.01 -0.43 3.79
N TYR A 172 3.97 -1.14 4.17
CA TYR A 172 3.22 -2.03 3.28
C TYR A 172 2.03 -1.36 2.58
N SER A 173 1.97 -0.04 2.51
CA SER A 173 0.81 0.66 1.92
C SER A 173 0.38 0.12 0.56
N SER A 174 1.33 -0.22 -0.31
CA SER A 174 1.02 -0.69 -1.67
C SER A 174 1.20 -2.20 -1.88
N GLY A 175 1.68 -2.91 -0.86
CA GLY A 175 1.89 -4.37 -0.93
C GLY A 175 0.93 -5.17 -0.05
N ILE A 176 0.29 -4.56 0.95
CA ILE A 176 -0.60 -5.28 1.88
C ILE A 176 -1.72 -5.99 1.14
N LEU A 177 -2.03 -7.23 1.55
CA LEU A 177 -3.09 -8.07 0.97
C LEU A 177 -2.93 -8.40 -0.52
N SER A 178 -1.79 -8.09 -1.15
CA SER A 178 -1.55 -8.41 -2.57
C SER A 178 -1.02 -9.82 -2.79
N GLU A 179 -0.31 -10.34 -1.82
CA GLU A 179 0.30 -11.67 -1.77
C GLU A 179 0.51 -12.10 -0.30
N PRO A 180 0.72 -13.39 0.01
CA PRO A 180 1.00 -13.85 1.36
C PRO A 180 2.26 -13.20 1.94
N ILE A 181 2.19 -12.79 3.20
CA ILE A 181 3.28 -12.17 3.96
C ILE A 181 3.46 -12.98 5.24
N ASP A 182 4.70 -13.29 5.59
CA ASP A 182 5.04 -13.84 6.89
C ASP A 182 5.15 -12.70 7.92
N ILE A 183 4.05 -12.44 8.62
CA ILE A 183 3.94 -11.34 9.60
C ILE A 183 4.96 -11.48 10.75
N GLU A 184 5.31 -12.70 11.15
CA GLU A 184 6.20 -12.96 12.28
C GLU A 184 7.65 -12.42 12.05
N LYS A 185 8.04 -12.20 10.79
CA LYS A 185 9.32 -11.58 10.44
C LYS A 185 9.40 -10.09 10.77
N PHE A 186 8.27 -9.47 11.04
CA PHE A 186 8.18 -8.03 11.26
C PHE A 186 7.93 -7.71 12.73
N SER A 187 8.48 -6.59 13.17
CA SER A 187 8.15 -6.01 14.46
C SER A 187 7.04 -4.97 14.35
N LEU A 188 6.96 -4.29 13.19
CA LEU A 188 5.87 -3.40 12.85
C LEU A 188 5.66 -3.33 11.33
N ILE A 189 4.42 -3.49 10.91
CA ILE A 189 3.94 -3.22 9.55
C ILE A 189 2.92 -2.09 9.63
N TYR A 190 3.01 -1.14 8.71
CA TYR A 190 2.01 -0.08 8.60
C TYR A 190 1.64 0.23 7.16
N GLY A 191 0.56 0.98 6.99
CA GLY A 191 0.19 1.47 5.66
C GLY A 191 -1.06 2.33 5.65
N GLY A 192 -1.37 2.82 4.46
CA GLY A 192 -2.61 3.54 4.16
C GLY A 192 -3.62 2.65 3.46
N ALA A 193 -4.89 2.81 3.82
CA ALA A 193 -5.98 1.98 3.28
C ALA A 193 -6.31 2.22 1.80
N GLN A 194 -5.98 3.41 1.25
CA GLN A 194 -6.44 3.88 -0.06
C GLN A 194 -5.96 3.10 -1.28
N LYS A 195 -5.31 1.97 -1.10
CA LYS A 195 -4.79 1.09 -2.16
C LYS A 195 -5.56 -0.23 -2.19
N ASN A 196 -5.14 -1.23 -1.41
CA ASN A 196 -5.78 -2.57 -1.40
C ASN A 196 -6.85 -2.75 -0.31
N ILE A 197 -6.93 -1.85 0.67
CA ILE A 197 -7.80 -2.02 1.85
C ILE A 197 -9.15 -1.30 1.69
N GLY A 198 -9.15 -0.07 1.17
CA GLY A 198 -10.41 0.69 1.10
C GLY A 198 -10.23 2.16 0.74
N PRO A 199 -11.08 3.06 1.30
CA PRO A 199 -10.99 4.49 1.04
C PRO A 199 -9.77 5.15 1.70
N SER A 200 -9.46 6.37 1.25
CA SER A 200 -8.45 7.22 1.88
C SER A 200 -8.89 7.68 3.28
N GLY A 201 -7.92 8.10 4.10
CA GLY A 201 -8.14 8.63 5.44
C GLY A 201 -7.87 7.62 6.57
N LEU A 202 -8.05 6.34 6.31
CA LEU A 202 -7.72 5.25 7.24
C LEU A 202 -6.27 4.81 7.05
N GLY A 203 -5.55 4.61 8.15
CA GLY A 203 -4.28 3.89 8.22
C GLY A 203 -4.43 2.61 9.03
N PHE A 204 -3.49 1.70 8.89
CA PHE A 204 -3.39 0.51 9.74
C PHE A 204 -1.96 0.35 10.26
N VAL A 205 -1.85 -0.28 11.42
CA VAL A 205 -0.58 -0.70 12.01
C VAL A 205 -0.77 -2.11 12.59
N ILE A 206 0.17 -2.99 12.29
CA ILE A 206 0.33 -4.30 12.93
C ILE A 206 1.64 -4.22 13.69
N VAL A 207 1.62 -4.27 15.00
CA VAL A 207 2.81 -4.06 15.83
C VAL A 207 2.91 -5.12 16.91
N LYS A 208 4.11 -5.65 17.16
CA LYS A 208 4.34 -6.55 18.29
C LYS A 208 3.99 -5.85 19.60
N LYS A 209 3.18 -6.48 20.44
CA LYS A 209 2.72 -5.90 21.71
C LYS A 209 3.88 -5.57 22.65
N GLU A 210 4.98 -6.29 22.57
CA GLU A 210 6.21 -6.02 23.34
C GLU A 210 6.85 -4.66 23.03
N LEU A 211 6.57 -4.07 21.87
CA LEU A 211 7.08 -2.75 21.47
C LEU A 211 6.20 -1.58 21.92
N LEU A 212 5.06 -1.87 22.54
CA LEU A 212 4.19 -0.86 23.12
C LEU A 212 4.73 -0.39 24.48
N GLY A 213 4.37 0.82 24.90
CA GLY A 213 4.65 1.32 26.25
C GLY A 213 5.84 2.29 26.39
N SER A 214 6.60 2.55 25.33
CA SER A 214 7.80 3.40 25.40
C SER A 214 7.83 4.55 24.38
N PRO A 215 6.74 5.30 24.19
CA PRO A 215 6.75 6.44 23.27
C PRO A 215 7.65 7.55 23.79
N GLN A 216 8.16 8.40 22.90
CA GLN A 216 8.87 9.61 23.30
C GLN A 216 7.96 10.53 24.14
N PRO A 217 8.48 11.27 25.11
CA PRO A 217 7.66 12.16 25.97
C PRO A 217 6.88 13.23 25.22
N ILE A 218 7.32 13.61 24.02
CA ILE A 218 6.65 14.60 23.16
C ILE A 218 5.51 14.00 22.31
N THR A 219 5.30 12.67 22.37
CA THR A 219 4.30 12.00 21.54
C THR A 219 2.90 12.41 21.94
N PRO A 220 2.11 13.06 21.06
CA PRO A 220 0.71 13.35 21.33
C PRO A 220 -0.09 12.05 21.58
N ASN A 221 -1.08 12.10 22.46
CA ASN A 221 -1.91 10.94 22.81
C ASN A 221 -2.51 10.24 21.55
N LEU A 222 -2.94 11.01 20.57
CA LEU A 222 -3.51 10.48 19.32
C LEU A 222 -2.50 9.75 18.43
N LEU A 223 -1.19 9.96 18.66
CA LEU A 223 -0.10 9.33 17.92
C LEU A 223 0.61 8.24 18.75
N ASN A 224 0.14 7.95 19.96
CA ASN A 224 0.70 6.97 20.86
C ASN A 224 0.06 5.60 20.62
N TYR A 225 0.82 4.64 20.11
CA TYR A 225 0.34 3.29 19.80
C TYR A 225 -0.26 2.57 21.01
N THR A 226 0.29 2.78 22.20
CA THR A 226 -0.23 2.17 23.44
C THR A 226 -1.64 2.66 23.72
N LEU A 227 -1.86 3.98 23.70
CA LEU A 227 -3.18 4.56 23.96
C LEU A 227 -4.20 4.23 22.87
N ILE A 228 -3.74 4.10 21.62
CA ILE A 228 -4.60 3.65 20.52
C ILE A 228 -5.00 2.19 20.73
N HIS A 229 -4.08 1.33 21.15
CA HIS A 229 -4.34 -0.08 21.47
C HIS A 229 -5.30 -0.24 22.63
N GLU A 230 -5.04 0.43 23.77
CA GLU A 230 -5.91 0.42 24.95
C GLU A 230 -7.34 0.93 24.65
N GLY A 231 -7.46 1.87 23.73
CA GLY A 231 -8.74 2.41 23.27
C GLY A 231 -9.36 1.62 22.10
N GLU A 232 -8.87 0.42 21.76
CA GLU A 232 -9.37 -0.40 20.63
C GLU A 232 -9.49 0.43 19.32
N SER A 233 -8.52 1.33 19.06
CA SER A 233 -8.49 2.29 17.94
C SER A 233 -9.64 3.33 17.97
N MET A 234 -10.38 3.44 19.08
CA MET A 234 -11.54 4.31 19.27
C MET A 234 -11.40 5.27 20.45
N SER A 235 -10.17 5.63 20.85
CA SER A 235 -9.90 6.63 21.87
C SER A 235 -10.49 8.01 21.51
N ASN A 236 -10.62 8.32 20.23
CA ASN A 236 -11.43 9.40 19.66
C ASN A 236 -12.31 8.84 18.53
N THR A 237 -13.19 9.66 17.95
CA THR A 237 -14.02 9.22 16.81
C THR A 237 -13.15 8.84 15.63
N PRO A 238 -13.13 7.57 15.21
CA PRO A 238 -12.33 7.11 14.07
C PRO A 238 -12.98 7.50 12.75
N PRO A 239 -12.32 7.30 11.58
CA PRO A 239 -12.94 7.46 10.28
C PRO A 239 -13.93 6.30 10.02
N THR A 240 -15.11 6.34 10.67
CA THR A 240 -16.09 5.25 10.77
C THR A 240 -16.47 4.66 9.42
N PHE A 241 -16.80 5.51 8.45
CA PHE A 241 -17.20 5.06 7.12
C PHE A 241 -16.04 4.37 6.38
N ALA A 242 -14.81 4.90 6.48
CA ALA A 242 -13.65 4.29 5.86
C ALA A 242 -13.31 2.92 6.48
N TRP A 243 -13.49 2.78 7.79
CA TRP A 243 -13.29 1.51 8.50
C TRP A 243 -14.36 0.48 8.11
N TYR A 244 -15.63 0.89 8.07
CA TYR A 244 -16.72 0.04 7.59
C TYR A 244 -16.44 -0.49 6.16
N VAL A 245 -16.06 0.41 5.23
CA VAL A 245 -15.76 0.01 3.85
C VAL A 245 -14.55 -0.92 3.78
N ALA A 246 -13.51 -0.67 4.60
CA ALA A 246 -12.37 -1.58 4.71
C ALA A 246 -12.80 -2.99 5.16
N GLY A 247 -13.70 -3.10 6.15
CA GLY A 247 -14.29 -4.36 6.57
C GLY A 247 -15.03 -5.10 5.45
N LYS A 248 -15.76 -4.36 4.58
CA LYS A 248 -16.40 -4.94 3.38
C LYS A 248 -15.37 -5.47 2.38
N VAL A 249 -14.25 -4.77 2.20
CA VAL A 249 -13.14 -5.24 1.33
C VAL A 249 -12.49 -6.50 1.90
N PHE A 250 -12.27 -6.60 3.21
CA PHE A 250 -11.74 -7.80 3.84
C PHE A 250 -12.67 -9.00 3.65
N LYS A 251 -13.97 -8.80 3.87
CA LYS A 251 -15.01 -9.82 3.63
C LYS A 251 -15.04 -10.26 2.16
N TRP A 252 -14.98 -9.31 1.22
CA TRP A 252 -14.88 -9.61 -0.21
C TRP A 252 -13.64 -10.45 -0.51
N LEU A 253 -12.47 -10.06 0.02
CA LEU A 253 -11.23 -10.79 -0.23
C LEU A 253 -11.30 -12.23 0.34
N LYS A 254 -11.89 -12.42 1.52
CA LYS A 254 -12.15 -13.77 2.07
C LYS A 254 -13.07 -14.59 1.16
N SER A 255 -14.12 -13.97 0.60
CA SER A 255 -15.10 -14.66 -0.25
C SER A 255 -14.54 -15.19 -1.57
N ILE A 256 -13.47 -14.59 -2.08
CA ILE A 256 -12.78 -15.03 -3.31
C ILE A 256 -11.61 -15.99 -3.05
N GLY A 257 -11.42 -16.45 -1.81
CA GLY A 257 -10.37 -17.39 -1.43
C GLY A 257 -9.16 -16.76 -0.72
N GLY A 258 -9.27 -15.51 -0.27
CA GLY A 258 -8.28 -14.83 0.54
C GLY A 258 -7.03 -14.39 -0.23
N VAL A 259 -5.96 -14.10 0.53
CA VAL A 259 -4.72 -13.52 -0.03
C VAL A 259 -4.02 -14.46 -1.01
N LYS A 260 -4.12 -15.78 -0.84
CA LYS A 260 -3.52 -16.74 -1.78
C LYS A 260 -4.18 -16.67 -3.17
N ALA A 261 -5.51 -16.65 -3.20
CA ALA A 261 -6.25 -16.60 -4.46
C ALA A 261 -6.04 -15.27 -5.21
N ILE A 262 -6.08 -14.14 -4.49
CA ILE A 262 -5.84 -12.85 -5.14
C ILE A 262 -4.40 -12.69 -5.61
N ALA A 263 -3.42 -13.30 -4.93
CA ALA A 263 -2.03 -13.31 -5.36
C ALA A 263 -1.86 -13.94 -6.75
N GLU A 264 -2.51 -15.09 -7.00
CA GLU A 264 -2.48 -15.72 -8.33
C GLU A 264 -3.02 -14.81 -9.41
N ILE A 265 -4.11 -14.08 -9.14
CA ILE A 265 -4.68 -13.10 -10.07
C ILE A 265 -3.70 -11.94 -10.28
N ASN A 266 -3.12 -11.42 -9.23
CA ASN A 266 -2.17 -10.31 -9.28
C ASN A 266 -0.90 -10.68 -10.07
N TYR A 267 -0.37 -11.88 -9.86
CA TYR A 267 0.77 -12.38 -10.63
C TYR A 267 0.44 -12.51 -12.12
N ARG A 268 -0.75 -13.03 -12.47
CA ARG A 268 -1.17 -13.11 -13.87
C ARG A 268 -1.30 -11.73 -14.51
N LYS A 269 -1.97 -10.77 -13.84
CA LYS A 269 -2.10 -9.38 -14.29
C LYS A 269 -0.73 -8.76 -14.56
N ALA A 270 0.17 -8.84 -13.58
CA ALA A 270 1.51 -8.27 -13.69
C ALA A 270 2.32 -8.95 -14.80
N LYS A 271 2.28 -10.28 -14.86
CA LYS A 271 3.00 -11.05 -15.89
C LYS A 271 2.56 -10.66 -17.29
N LYS A 272 1.26 -10.61 -17.57
CA LYS A 272 0.72 -10.19 -18.88
C LYS A 272 1.31 -8.84 -19.30
N LEU A 273 1.31 -7.86 -18.39
CA LEU A 273 1.75 -6.51 -18.69
C LEU A 273 3.28 -6.43 -18.88
N TYR A 274 4.06 -7.09 -18.01
CA TYR A 274 5.52 -7.13 -18.18
C TYR A 274 5.96 -7.92 -19.42
N ASP A 275 5.31 -9.06 -19.69
CA ASP A 275 5.61 -9.83 -20.91
C ASP A 275 5.36 -8.99 -22.18
N PHE A 276 4.29 -8.20 -22.22
CA PHE A 276 4.01 -7.31 -23.34
C PHE A 276 5.08 -6.22 -23.46
N ILE A 277 5.42 -5.54 -22.37
CA ILE A 277 6.42 -4.47 -22.38
C ILE A 277 7.81 -5.00 -22.78
N ASP A 278 8.21 -6.16 -22.25
CA ASP A 278 9.53 -6.74 -22.50
C ASP A 278 9.70 -7.27 -23.94
N ASN A 279 8.61 -7.58 -24.63
CA ASN A 279 8.63 -8.03 -26.03
C ASN A 279 8.34 -6.91 -27.05
N SER A 280 8.15 -5.66 -26.60
CA SER A 280 7.87 -4.51 -27.44
C SER A 280 9.16 -3.72 -27.73
N ASP A 281 9.32 -3.26 -28.96
CA ASP A 281 10.32 -2.27 -29.35
C ASP A 281 9.81 -0.82 -29.19
N PHE A 282 8.62 -0.64 -28.61
CA PHE A 282 7.95 0.65 -28.46
C PHE A 282 7.82 1.08 -26.99
N TYR A 283 7.72 0.11 -26.07
CA TYR A 283 7.63 0.32 -24.63
C TYR A 283 8.86 -0.21 -23.89
N SER A 284 9.14 0.34 -22.73
CA SER A 284 10.22 -0.16 -21.87
C SER A 284 9.90 -0.04 -20.39
N ASN A 285 10.49 -0.94 -19.59
CA ASN A 285 10.49 -0.85 -18.13
C ASN A 285 11.94 -0.99 -17.63
N GLN A 286 12.39 -0.03 -16.81
CA GLN A 286 13.78 0.06 -16.39
C GLN A 286 14.11 -0.75 -15.12
N ILE A 287 13.09 -1.31 -14.45
CA ILE A 287 13.27 -2.00 -13.17
C ILE A 287 13.85 -3.40 -13.41
N ASN A 288 14.87 -3.74 -12.62
CA ASN A 288 15.43 -5.09 -12.63
C ASN A 288 14.30 -6.13 -12.47
N PRO A 289 14.17 -7.11 -13.36
CA PRO A 289 13.08 -8.09 -13.34
C PRO A 289 12.85 -8.77 -11.98
N LYS A 290 13.91 -9.01 -11.19
CA LYS A 290 13.82 -9.58 -9.85
C LYS A 290 13.10 -8.69 -8.85
N ASN A 291 13.10 -7.38 -9.10
CA ASN A 291 12.57 -6.36 -8.19
C ASN A 291 11.29 -5.69 -8.72
N ARG A 292 10.64 -6.23 -9.74
CA ARG A 292 9.42 -5.66 -10.31
C ARG A 292 8.23 -5.85 -9.38
N SER A 293 7.46 -4.78 -9.20
CA SER A 293 6.20 -4.79 -8.44
C SER A 293 5.10 -5.53 -9.19
N ILE A 294 4.28 -6.30 -8.46
CA ILE A 294 3.04 -6.88 -9.01
C ILE A 294 1.84 -5.94 -8.87
N MET A 295 2.03 -4.77 -8.24
CA MET A 295 0.96 -3.79 -7.99
C MET A 295 1.11 -2.53 -8.82
N ASN A 296 2.34 -2.11 -9.12
CA ASN A 296 2.62 -0.84 -9.78
C ASN A 296 3.62 -1.07 -10.91
N VAL A 297 3.15 -0.98 -12.13
CA VAL A 297 3.96 -1.23 -13.34
C VAL A 297 4.21 0.10 -14.04
N PRO A 298 5.37 0.75 -13.81
CA PRO A 298 5.77 1.90 -14.62
C PRO A 298 6.25 1.44 -16.00
N PHE A 299 6.02 2.26 -17.02
CA PHE A 299 6.58 2.04 -18.35
C PHE A 299 6.77 3.36 -19.10
N LEU A 300 7.71 3.35 -20.02
CA LEU A 300 8.06 4.49 -20.85
C LEU A 300 7.73 4.14 -22.31
N LEU A 301 7.33 5.15 -23.09
CA LEU A 301 7.38 5.08 -24.54
C LEU A 301 8.78 5.51 -25.01
N LEU A 302 9.36 4.82 -25.97
CA LEU A 302 10.66 5.19 -26.51
C LEU A 302 10.63 6.56 -27.20
N ASN A 303 9.50 6.92 -27.81
CA ASN A 303 9.24 8.29 -28.30
C ASN A 303 8.42 9.07 -27.26
N GLU A 304 9.09 9.82 -26.39
CA GLU A 304 8.44 10.62 -25.33
C GLU A 304 7.46 11.69 -25.85
N ASN A 305 7.58 12.11 -27.10
CA ASN A 305 6.65 13.08 -27.71
C ASN A 305 5.23 12.51 -27.81
N LEU A 306 5.08 11.18 -27.78
CA LEU A 306 3.79 10.50 -27.81
C LEU A 306 3.12 10.39 -26.43
N ASN A 307 3.81 10.74 -25.34
CA ASN A 307 3.27 10.58 -23.98
C ASN A 307 1.90 11.25 -23.79
N ASN A 308 1.72 12.48 -24.26
CA ASN A 308 0.45 13.19 -24.12
C ASN A 308 -0.65 12.54 -24.98
N VAL A 309 -0.31 12.15 -26.21
CA VAL A 309 -1.24 11.47 -27.13
C VAL A 309 -1.70 10.14 -26.53
N PHE A 310 -0.77 9.37 -25.97
CA PHE A 310 -1.09 8.12 -25.27
C PHE A 310 -2.10 8.34 -24.13
N LEU A 311 -1.86 9.34 -23.28
CA LEU A 311 -2.73 9.66 -22.15
C LEU A 311 -4.12 10.15 -22.59
N GLU A 312 -4.22 10.92 -23.64
CA GLU A 312 -5.49 11.39 -24.22
C GLU A 312 -6.29 10.20 -24.79
N GLU A 313 -5.69 9.44 -25.71
CA GLU A 313 -6.36 8.30 -26.36
C GLU A 313 -6.72 7.19 -25.36
N SER A 314 -5.86 6.92 -24.36
CA SER A 314 -6.18 5.95 -23.31
C SER A 314 -7.38 6.40 -22.47
N SER A 315 -7.45 7.69 -22.14
CA SER A 315 -8.59 8.25 -21.38
C SER A 315 -9.91 8.16 -22.18
N GLU A 316 -9.87 8.41 -23.49
CA GLU A 316 -11.01 8.25 -24.40
C GLU A 316 -11.45 6.78 -24.47
N ALA A 317 -10.51 5.84 -24.48
CA ALA A 317 -10.76 4.40 -24.42
C ALA A 317 -11.26 3.93 -23.04
N GLY A 318 -11.38 4.82 -22.05
CA GLY A 318 -11.87 4.49 -20.71
C GLY A 318 -10.81 3.93 -19.77
N LEU A 319 -9.51 4.08 -20.11
CA LEU A 319 -8.36 3.68 -19.31
C LEU A 319 -7.79 4.91 -18.60
N LEU A 320 -8.12 5.07 -17.31
CA LEU A 320 -7.90 6.31 -16.59
C LEU A 320 -6.66 6.26 -15.68
N ALA A 321 -6.08 7.43 -15.44
CA ALA A 321 -5.03 7.66 -14.45
C ALA A 321 -3.71 6.90 -14.72
N LEU A 322 -3.36 6.69 -15.99
CA LEU A 322 -2.12 6.04 -16.43
C LEU A 322 -0.88 6.94 -16.34
N LYS A 323 -1.03 8.26 -16.15
CA LYS A 323 0.10 9.19 -16.08
C LYS A 323 1.07 8.80 -14.96
N GLY A 324 2.35 8.63 -15.31
CA GLY A 324 3.43 8.40 -14.36
C GLY A 324 3.66 9.57 -13.41
N HIS A 325 4.37 9.33 -12.32
CA HIS A 325 4.72 10.40 -11.39
C HIS A 325 5.75 11.35 -12.02
N ARG A 326 5.65 12.64 -11.70
CA ARG A 326 6.54 13.70 -12.26
C ARG A 326 8.04 13.44 -12.08
N SER A 327 8.43 12.64 -11.07
CA SER A 327 9.84 12.31 -10.80
C SER A 327 10.37 11.16 -11.66
N VAL A 328 9.51 10.38 -12.29
CA VAL A 328 9.87 9.21 -13.14
C VAL A 328 9.50 9.46 -14.59
N GLY A 329 8.42 10.22 -14.82
CA GLY A 329 7.88 10.42 -16.17
C GLY A 329 7.04 9.23 -16.66
N GLY A 330 6.82 9.18 -17.97
CA GLY A 330 6.13 8.09 -18.65
C GLY A 330 4.73 7.78 -18.10
N MET A 331 4.40 6.51 -18.08
CA MET A 331 3.13 5.96 -17.63
C MET A 331 3.33 5.04 -16.42
N ARG A 332 2.23 4.80 -15.68
CA ARG A 332 2.20 3.81 -14.62
C ARG A 332 0.82 3.17 -14.54
N ALA A 333 0.75 1.87 -14.73
CA ALA A 333 -0.43 1.08 -14.45
C ALA A 333 -0.38 0.56 -13.01
N SER A 334 -1.27 1.07 -12.13
CA SER A 334 -1.46 0.51 -10.79
C SER A 334 -2.60 -0.49 -10.84
N ILE A 335 -2.25 -1.78 -10.65
CA ILE A 335 -3.14 -2.93 -10.88
C ILE A 335 -3.52 -3.63 -9.58
N TYR A 336 -3.92 -2.83 -8.58
CA TYR A 336 -4.30 -3.31 -7.26
C TYR A 336 -5.41 -4.38 -7.29
N ASN A 337 -5.67 -5.00 -6.13
CA ASN A 337 -6.62 -6.09 -5.98
C ASN A 337 -8.01 -5.79 -6.58
N GLY A 338 -8.51 -4.56 -6.42
CA GLY A 338 -9.82 -4.16 -6.92
C GLY A 338 -9.90 -3.93 -8.44
N LEU A 339 -8.76 -3.85 -9.15
CA LEU A 339 -8.76 -3.77 -10.60
C LEU A 339 -8.94 -5.18 -11.18
N PRO A 340 -10.04 -5.44 -11.93
CA PRO A 340 -10.28 -6.74 -12.55
C PRO A 340 -9.25 -7.04 -13.65
N GLU A 341 -9.06 -8.32 -13.97
CA GLU A 341 -8.08 -8.78 -14.98
C GLU A 341 -8.43 -8.25 -16.38
N GLU A 342 -9.71 -8.09 -16.67
CA GLU A 342 -10.23 -7.49 -17.91
C GLU A 342 -9.74 -6.05 -18.11
N GLY A 343 -9.45 -5.33 -17.02
CA GLY A 343 -8.86 -3.99 -17.10
C GLY A 343 -7.44 -4.03 -17.64
N VAL A 344 -6.65 -5.03 -17.26
CA VAL A 344 -5.30 -5.24 -17.82
C VAL A 344 -5.39 -5.68 -19.27
N ASP A 345 -6.31 -6.59 -19.61
CA ASP A 345 -6.52 -7.04 -20.99
C ASP A 345 -6.93 -5.86 -21.90
N ALA A 346 -7.81 -4.96 -21.41
CA ALA A 346 -8.18 -3.76 -22.13
C ALA A 346 -7.01 -2.79 -22.34
N LEU A 347 -6.11 -2.67 -21.33
CA LEU A 347 -4.90 -1.86 -21.46
C LEU A 347 -3.95 -2.46 -22.49
N LEU A 348 -3.74 -3.76 -22.49
CA LEU A 348 -2.87 -4.44 -23.46
C LEU A 348 -3.37 -4.29 -24.91
N ASN A 349 -4.68 -4.47 -25.14
CA ASN A 349 -5.29 -4.25 -26.45
C ASN A 349 -5.11 -2.82 -26.93
N PHE A 350 -5.25 -1.85 -26.01
CA PHE A 350 -5.00 -0.44 -26.33
C PHE A 350 -3.53 -0.19 -26.66
N MET A 351 -2.60 -0.72 -25.85
CA MET A 351 -1.16 -0.56 -26.06
C MET A 351 -0.71 -1.15 -27.41
N GLU A 352 -1.20 -2.32 -27.78
CA GLU A 352 -0.93 -2.95 -29.08
C GLU A 352 -1.46 -2.10 -30.23
N ALA A 353 -2.71 -1.64 -30.15
CA ALA A 353 -3.29 -0.77 -31.18
C ALA A 353 -2.54 0.57 -31.31
N PHE A 354 -2.12 1.15 -30.19
CA PHE A 354 -1.35 2.38 -30.15
C PHE A 354 0.04 2.20 -30.78
N GLU A 355 0.76 1.14 -30.42
CA GLU A 355 2.04 0.76 -31.01
C GLU A 355 1.91 0.60 -32.53
N ASN A 356 0.95 -0.18 -33.03
CA ASN A 356 0.71 -0.38 -34.46
C ASN A 356 0.41 0.94 -35.20
N LYS A 357 -0.27 1.88 -34.54
CA LYS A 357 -0.61 3.18 -35.11
C LYS A 357 0.59 4.13 -35.23
N TYR A 358 1.52 4.05 -34.28
CA TYR A 358 2.58 5.07 -34.12
C TYR A 358 4.01 4.51 -34.30
N SER A 359 4.21 3.21 -34.60
CA SER A 359 5.54 2.63 -34.80
C SER A 359 6.34 3.22 -35.97
N ASN A 360 5.68 3.90 -36.90
CA ASN A 360 6.32 4.50 -38.08
C ASN A 360 6.36 6.04 -38.00
N VAL A 361 6.07 6.62 -36.86
CA VAL A 361 6.08 8.06 -36.57
C VAL A 361 7.22 8.35 -35.57
#